data_3d377362ffd16d3d6867f06d52a91966
#
_entry.id   3d377362ffd16d3d6867f06d52a91966
#
_cell.length_a   1.000
_cell.length_b   1.000
_cell.length_c   1.000
_cell.angle_alpha   90.00
_cell.angle_beta   90.00
_cell.angle_gamma   90.00
#
_symmetry.space_group_name_H-M   'P 1'
#
loop_
_entity.id
_entity.type
_entity.pdbx_description
1 polymer ?
#
loop_
_entity_poly.entity_id
_entity_poly.type
_entity_poly.pdbx_seq_one_letter_code
_entity_poly.pdbx_strand_id
1 'polypeptide(L)'
;MIITNKQNLPAGFVKAVSTEKHNAPGSLSATTLIRGVKEIVLTDRYWDLLEDDVSDRIWAIFGSAVHSILESEGEYDFPEQEMSYQVEGITITGRIDSYNMRHGTIEDYKTAPVIKVMIGDFTEWNLQGMIYAWLLTKNNFPANLCRFIALLKDHSKTDALRNSQYPPRPVYIYEFPVARKDLFKTGIFIESKVEEYKRCSQLADDDIPPCSPAERWDRPPKYAVMKEGQKRAVRLFDRKEDADLLADAKGGSHYVCYRQGESVKCRSYCLCKRYCSYYQELVASASPEPDEGQAAA
;
A
#
# COMPACT_ATOMS: atom_id res chain seq x y z
N MET A 1 -5.57 14.47 -13.73
CA MET A 1 -5.87 14.48 -12.28
C MET A 1 -5.84 15.92 -11.77
N ILE A 2 -6.76 16.31 -10.92
CA ILE A 2 -6.91 17.65 -10.34
C ILE A 2 -6.23 17.66 -8.97
N ILE A 3 -5.26 18.57 -8.78
CA ILE A 3 -4.59 18.75 -7.48
C ILE A 3 -5.22 19.95 -6.77
N THR A 4 -5.79 19.71 -5.60
CA THR A 4 -6.35 20.78 -4.73
C THR A 4 -5.33 21.18 -3.67
N ASN A 5 -5.48 22.38 -3.10
CA ASN A 5 -4.61 22.89 -2.04
C ASN A 5 -5.49 23.54 -0.94
N LYS A 6 -6.21 22.70 -0.21
CA LYS A 6 -7.20 23.14 0.79
C LYS A 6 -6.56 23.83 2.00
N GLN A 7 -5.29 23.52 2.28
CA GLN A 7 -4.53 24.11 3.40
C GLN A 7 -3.69 25.32 3.00
N ASN A 8 -3.78 25.81 1.76
CA ASN A 8 -2.98 26.93 1.24
C ASN A 8 -1.47 26.73 1.44
N LEU A 9 -0.98 25.51 1.17
CA LEU A 9 0.45 25.25 1.23
C LEU A 9 1.20 26.07 0.17
N PRO A 10 2.47 26.43 0.42
CA PRO A 10 3.28 27.19 -0.54
C PRO A 10 3.37 26.54 -1.92
N ALA A 11 3.52 27.36 -2.97
CA ALA A 11 3.54 26.92 -4.36
C ALA A 11 4.58 25.81 -4.66
N GLY A 12 5.68 25.74 -3.90
CA GLY A 12 6.66 24.67 -4.00
C GLY A 12 6.09 23.27 -3.73
N PHE A 13 5.20 23.15 -2.74
CA PHE A 13 4.52 21.88 -2.45
C PHE A 13 3.58 21.47 -3.59
N VAL A 14 2.78 22.42 -4.09
CA VAL A 14 1.87 22.17 -5.21
C VAL A 14 2.65 21.70 -6.44
N LYS A 15 3.74 22.38 -6.77
CA LYS A 15 4.59 22.01 -7.91
C LYS A 15 5.21 20.63 -7.75
N ALA A 16 5.68 20.29 -6.54
CA ALA A 16 6.31 18.99 -6.27
C ALA A 16 5.36 17.81 -6.48
N VAL A 17 4.07 17.93 -6.08
CA VAL A 17 3.08 16.86 -6.27
C VAL A 17 2.46 16.83 -7.67
N SER A 18 2.52 17.94 -8.42
CA SER A 18 1.95 18.02 -9.77
C SER A 18 2.80 17.33 -10.86
N THR A 19 3.99 16.85 -10.50
CA THR A 19 4.91 16.19 -11.44
C THR A 19 4.61 14.71 -11.64
N GLU A 20 3.69 14.13 -10.87
CA GLU A 20 3.31 12.72 -11.01
C GLU A 20 2.71 12.44 -12.39
N LYS A 21 3.28 11.47 -13.06
CA LYS A 21 2.81 11.04 -14.39
C LYS A 21 1.86 9.85 -14.22
N HIS A 22 0.76 9.91 -14.95
CA HIS A 22 -0.05 8.72 -15.18
C HIS A 22 0.75 7.71 -16.04
N ASN A 23 0.50 6.42 -15.89
CA ASN A 23 1.07 5.43 -16.80
C ASN A 23 0.69 5.79 -18.25
N ALA A 24 1.61 5.56 -19.17
CA ALA A 24 1.27 5.70 -20.58
C ALA A 24 0.14 4.73 -20.95
N PRO A 25 -0.80 5.12 -21.83
CA PRO A 25 -1.84 4.20 -22.29
C PRO A 25 -1.25 2.87 -22.77
N GLY A 26 -1.82 1.76 -22.32
CA GLY A 26 -1.32 0.42 -22.64
C GLY A 26 -0.05 0.01 -21.87
N SER A 27 0.28 0.69 -20.77
CA SER A 27 1.37 0.28 -19.88
C SER A 27 0.91 0.13 -18.43
N LEU A 28 1.51 -0.84 -17.71
CA LEU A 28 1.28 -1.10 -16.29
C LEU A 28 2.64 -1.15 -15.58
N SER A 29 2.85 -0.26 -14.61
CA SER A 29 4.07 -0.29 -13.80
C SER A 29 4.04 -1.42 -12.77
N ALA A 30 5.21 -1.81 -12.26
CA ALA A 30 5.34 -2.80 -11.19
C ALA A 30 4.44 -2.45 -9.97
N THR A 31 4.39 -1.17 -9.59
CA THR A 31 3.53 -0.69 -8.50
C THR A 31 2.05 -0.66 -8.86
N THR A 32 1.71 -0.50 -10.14
CA THR A 32 0.33 -0.58 -10.63
C THR A 32 -0.17 -2.03 -10.62
N LEU A 33 0.65 -2.99 -11.04
CA LEU A 33 0.30 -4.42 -11.05
C LEU A 33 -0.09 -4.98 -9.66
N ILE A 34 0.42 -4.38 -8.58
CA ILE A 34 0.10 -4.76 -7.20
C ILE A 34 -1.31 -4.32 -6.79
N ARG A 35 -1.90 -3.35 -7.50
CA ARG A 35 -3.24 -2.84 -7.20
C ARG A 35 -4.32 -3.79 -7.71
N GLY A 36 -5.54 -3.63 -7.19
CA GLY A 36 -6.72 -4.33 -7.73
C GLY A 36 -7.08 -3.87 -9.13
N VAL A 37 -7.51 -4.79 -9.99
CA VAL A 37 -7.80 -4.46 -11.40
C VAL A 37 -8.92 -3.43 -11.53
N LYS A 38 -9.97 -3.49 -10.69
CA LYS A 38 -11.01 -2.44 -10.67
C LYS A 38 -10.43 -1.05 -10.36
N GLU A 39 -9.52 -0.96 -9.40
CA GLU A 39 -8.82 0.30 -9.08
C GLU A 39 -8.01 0.80 -10.29
N ILE A 40 -7.29 -0.08 -10.98
CA ILE A 40 -6.49 0.28 -12.15
C ILE A 40 -7.40 0.84 -13.25
N VAL A 41 -8.41 0.07 -13.65
CA VAL A 41 -9.32 0.44 -14.74
C VAL A 41 -10.08 1.73 -14.45
N LEU A 42 -10.61 1.91 -13.23
CA LEU A 42 -11.31 3.13 -12.88
C LEU A 42 -10.37 4.34 -12.76
N THR A 43 -9.13 4.13 -12.30
CA THR A 43 -8.12 5.18 -12.29
C THR A 43 -7.78 5.65 -13.71
N ASP A 44 -7.60 4.72 -14.64
CA ASP A 44 -7.32 5.03 -16.05
C ASP A 44 -8.48 5.78 -16.72
N ARG A 45 -9.73 5.32 -16.50
CA ARG A 45 -10.93 5.95 -17.09
C ARG A 45 -11.19 7.36 -16.61
N TYR A 46 -10.98 7.59 -15.33
CA TYR A 46 -11.37 8.84 -14.67
C TYR A 46 -10.17 9.72 -14.30
N TRP A 47 -8.97 9.42 -14.81
CA TRP A 47 -7.74 10.12 -14.45
C TRP A 47 -7.88 11.64 -14.40
N ASP A 48 -8.48 12.24 -15.44
CA ASP A 48 -8.62 13.70 -15.55
C ASP A 48 -9.65 14.27 -14.57
N LEU A 49 -10.53 13.45 -14.02
CA LEU A 49 -11.57 13.81 -13.06
C LEU A 49 -11.23 13.45 -11.61
N LEU A 50 -10.14 12.68 -11.40
CA LEU A 50 -9.70 12.35 -10.04
C LEU A 50 -9.16 13.58 -9.34
N GLU A 51 -9.52 13.73 -8.08
CA GLU A 51 -9.04 14.80 -7.21
C GLU A 51 -8.16 14.24 -6.11
N ASP A 52 -7.05 14.93 -5.84
CA ASP A 52 -6.19 14.66 -4.68
C ASP A 52 -5.73 15.99 -4.06
N ASP A 53 -5.46 16.02 -2.77
CA ASP A 53 -5.01 17.23 -2.10
C ASP A 53 -3.51 17.20 -1.84
N VAL A 54 -2.86 18.35 -1.97
CA VAL A 54 -1.42 18.48 -1.71
C VAL A 54 -1.05 17.94 -0.34
N SER A 55 -1.90 18.15 0.68
CA SER A 55 -1.64 17.68 2.05
C SER A 55 -1.62 16.16 2.18
N ASP A 56 -2.38 15.45 1.35
CA ASP A 56 -2.43 13.98 1.36
C ASP A 56 -1.19 13.36 0.69
N ARG A 57 -0.44 14.17 -0.07
CA ARG A 57 0.75 13.78 -0.84
C ARG A 57 2.10 14.15 -0.20
N ILE A 58 2.11 14.73 0.99
CA ILE A 58 3.34 15.15 1.67
C ILE A 58 4.34 13.99 1.82
N TRP A 59 3.84 12.80 2.13
CA TRP A 59 4.70 11.61 2.26
C TRP A 59 5.28 11.12 0.93
N ALA A 60 4.61 11.39 -0.19
CA ALA A 60 5.15 11.12 -1.52
C ALA A 60 6.32 12.08 -1.83
N ILE A 61 6.19 13.37 -1.49
CA ILE A 61 7.30 14.35 -1.61
C ILE A 61 8.50 13.89 -0.78
N PHE A 62 8.27 13.47 0.47
CA PHE A 62 9.35 12.97 1.34
C PHE A 62 10.04 11.74 0.73
N GLY A 63 9.26 10.77 0.22
CA GLY A 63 9.80 9.61 -0.49
C GLY A 63 10.65 10.02 -1.68
N SER A 64 10.12 10.88 -2.56
CA SER A 64 10.85 11.34 -3.76
C SER A 64 12.15 12.09 -3.41
N ALA A 65 12.16 12.90 -2.35
CA ALA A 65 13.36 13.59 -1.90
C ALA A 65 14.44 12.60 -1.42
N VAL A 66 14.05 11.57 -0.66
CA VAL A 66 14.96 10.50 -0.22
C VAL A 66 15.56 9.75 -1.42
N HIS A 67 14.72 9.34 -2.39
CA HIS A 67 15.19 8.68 -3.60
C HIS A 67 16.19 9.56 -4.36
N SER A 68 15.85 10.83 -4.63
CA SER A 68 16.72 11.75 -5.37
C SER A 68 18.08 11.95 -4.71
N ILE A 69 18.15 12.01 -3.36
CA ILE A 69 19.42 12.14 -2.64
C ILE A 69 20.24 10.84 -2.76
N LEU A 70 19.62 9.68 -2.56
CA LEU A 70 20.32 8.40 -2.59
C LEU A 70 20.81 8.02 -4.00
N GLU A 71 20.05 8.40 -5.03
CA GLU A 71 20.43 8.19 -6.43
C GLU A 71 21.66 9.04 -6.82
N SER A 72 21.76 10.29 -6.33
CA SER A 72 22.86 11.19 -6.67
C SER A 72 24.20 10.80 -6.07
N GLU A 73 24.21 10.07 -4.95
CA GLU A 73 25.40 9.73 -4.15
C GLU A 73 25.84 8.26 -4.31
N GLY A 74 25.08 7.47 -5.07
CA GLY A 74 25.35 6.02 -5.20
C GLY A 74 26.45 5.69 -6.23
N GLU A 75 27.42 4.82 -5.87
CA GLU A 75 28.34 4.16 -6.80
C GLU A 75 27.69 2.88 -7.36
N TYR A 76 26.70 3.02 -8.25
CA TYR A 76 25.95 1.88 -8.82
C TYR A 76 26.34 1.65 -10.28
N ASP A 77 26.33 0.38 -10.70
CA ASP A 77 26.55 0.03 -12.11
C ASP A 77 25.45 0.64 -13.01
N PHE A 78 24.23 0.77 -12.47
CA PHE A 78 23.06 1.39 -13.12
C PHE A 78 22.16 2.06 -12.09
N PRO A 79 22.25 3.38 -11.86
CA PRO A 79 21.29 4.13 -11.11
C PRO A 79 19.99 4.26 -11.92
N GLU A 80 18.86 4.13 -11.26
CA GLU A 80 17.51 4.40 -11.78
C GLU A 80 17.20 3.80 -13.17
N GLN A 81 17.33 2.47 -13.27
CA GLN A 81 17.07 1.76 -14.52
C GLN A 81 15.56 1.53 -14.72
N GLU A 82 15.02 2.14 -15.79
CA GLU A 82 13.69 1.78 -16.27
C GLU A 82 13.79 0.54 -17.17
N MET A 83 13.10 -0.52 -16.75
CA MET A 83 12.98 -1.76 -17.50
C MET A 83 11.57 -1.92 -18.03
N SER A 84 11.45 -2.49 -19.23
CA SER A 84 10.14 -2.79 -19.79
C SER A 84 10.13 -4.15 -20.50
N TYR A 85 8.94 -4.76 -20.57
CA TYR A 85 8.70 -5.98 -21.33
C TYR A 85 7.25 -6.04 -21.78
N GLN A 86 7.01 -6.53 -23.02
CA GLN A 86 5.68 -6.64 -23.58
C GLN A 86 5.02 -7.97 -23.18
N VAL A 87 3.81 -7.90 -22.63
CA VAL A 87 2.95 -9.04 -22.30
C VAL A 87 1.60 -8.82 -22.97
N GLU A 88 1.26 -9.63 -23.95
CA GLU A 88 -0.01 -9.58 -24.70
C GLU A 88 -0.43 -8.16 -25.17
N GLY A 89 0.52 -7.36 -25.61
CA GLY A 89 0.28 -6.01 -26.10
C GLY A 89 0.25 -4.91 -25.02
N ILE A 90 0.42 -5.27 -23.75
CA ILE A 90 0.58 -4.33 -22.63
C ILE A 90 2.05 -4.26 -22.26
N THR A 91 2.58 -3.05 -22.11
CA THR A 91 3.95 -2.81 -21.66
C THR A 91 4.01 -2.86 -20.12
N ILE A 92 4.72 -3.84 -19.59
CA ILE A 92 5.03 -3.89 -18.15
C ILE A 92 6.29 -3.06 -17.94
N THR A 93 6.24 -2.10 -17.02
CA THR A 93 7.38 -1.24 -16.70
C THR A 93 7.79 -1.36 -15.24
N GLY A 94 9.07 -1.18 -14.97
CA GLY A 94 9.61 -1.13 -13.61
C GLY A 94 10.79 -0.19 -13.55
N ARG A 95 10.78 0.72 -12.58
CA ARG A 95 11.88 1.60 -12.28
C ARG A 95 12.53 1.12 -11.00
N ILE A 96 13.74 0.62 -11.12
CA ILE A 96 14.53 0.07 -10.02
C ILE A 96 15.43 1.19 -9.49
N ASP A 97 15.41 1.43 -8.18
CA ASP A 97 16.18 2.53 -7.57
C ASP A 97 17.69 2.31 -7.71
N SER A 98 18.13 1.07 -7.49
CA SER A 98 19.53 0.69 -7.64
C SER A 98 19.65 -0.77 -8.05
N TYR A 99 20.59 -1.06 -8.95
CA TYR A 99 20.88 -2.42 -9.39
C TYR A 99 22.37 -2.66 -9.51
N ASN A 100 22.85 -3.69 -8.81
CA ASN A 100 24.21 -4.18 -8.90
C ASN A 100 24.27 -5.39 -9.84
N MET A 101 24.77 -5.19 -11.05
CA MET A 101 24.81 -6.22 -12.10
C MET A 101 25.75 -7.38 -11.74
N ARG A 102 26.87 -7.11 -11.06
CA ARG A 102 27.86 -8.11 -10.70
C ARG A 102 27.25 -9.19 -9.77
N HIS A 103 26.42 -8.78 -8.85
CA HIS A 103 25.78 -9.65 -7.85
C HIS A 103 24.34 -10.01 -8.19
N GLY A 104 23.73 -9.34 -9.18
CA GLY A 104 22.31 -9.48 -9.49
C GLY A 104 21.44 -9.02 -8.32
N THR A 105 21.85 -7.96 -7.60
CA THR A 105 21.13 -7.44 -6.43
C THR A 105 20.30 -6.24 -6.84
N ILE A 106 19.01 -6.33 -6.56
CA ILE A 106 18.02 -5.26 -6.72
C ILE A 106 17.89 -4.55 -5.39
N GLU A 107 18.05 -3.23 -5.35
CA GLU A 107 17.81 -2.42 -4.15
C GLU A 107 16.68 -1.45 -4.41
N ASP A 108 15.79 -1.32 -3.41
CA ASP A 108 14.61 -0.45 -3.46
C ASP A 108 14.50 0.30 -2.13
N TYR A 109 14.41 1.61 -2.21
CA TYR A 109 14.35 2.49 -1.05
C TYR A 109 12.91 2.76 -0.65
N LYS A 110 12.61 2.62 0.64
CA LYS A 110 11.26 2.84 1.17
C LYS A 110 11.27 3.85 2.31
N THR A 111 10.27 4.71 2.35
CA THR A 111 9.92 5.47 3.54
C THR A 111 8.71 4.82 4.18
N ALA A 112 8.86 4.21 5.33
CA ALA A 112 7.83 3.40 5.96
C ALA A 112 7.60 3.79 7.43
N PRO A 113 6.39 3.60 7.98
CA PRO A 113 6.18 3.69 9.42
C PRO A 113 6.76 2.46 10.13
N VAL A 114 7.18 2.64 11.37
CA VAL A 114 7.74 1.57 12.22
C VAL A 114 6.77 0.39 12.33
N ILE A 115 5.48 0.65 12.41
CA ILE A 115 4.45 -0.40 12.53
C ILE A 115 4.49 -1.40 11.35
N LYS A 116 4.89 -0.98 10.14
CA LYS A 116 5.05 -1.88 8.98
C LYS A 116 6.06 -3.00 9.28
N VAL A 117 7.18 -2.61 9.89
CA VAL A 117 8.26 -3.55 10.28
C VAL A 117 7.83 -4.41 11.47
N MET A 118 7.16 -3.82 12.45
CA MET A 118 6.69 -4.56 13.63
C MET A 118 5.63 -5.62 13.29
N ILE A 119 4.76 -5.36 12.32
CA ILE A 119 3.79 -6.36 11.83
C ILE A 119 4.50 -7.43 11.00
N GLY A 120 5.58 -7.08 10.28
CA GLY A 120 6.34 -8.02 9.45
C GLY A 120 5.62 -8.43 8.16
N ASP A 121 4.60 -7.68 7.72
CA ASP A 121 3.94 -7.93 6.45
C ASP A 121 4.66 -7.21 5.31
N PHE A 122 5.48 -7.94 4.58
CA PHE A 122 6.24 -7.48 3.42
C PHE A 122 5.68 -8.00 2.09
N THR A 123 4.43 -8.46 2.05
CA THR A 123 3.81 -9.08 0.86
C THR A 123 3.92 -8.18 -0.37
N GLU A 124 3.61 -6.88 -0.25
CA GLU A 124 3.70 -5.93 -1.37
C GLU A 124 5.15 -5.70 -1.82
N TRP A 125 6.11 -5.62 -0.88
CA TRP A 125 7.53 -5.49 -1.22
C TRP A 125 8.06 -6.74 -1.92
N ASN A 126 7.67 -7.93 -1.43
CA ASN A 126 8.01 -9.18 -2.09
C ASN A 126 7.51 -9.20 -3.53
N LEU A 127 6.25 -8.84 -3.74
CA LEU A 127 5.66 -8.84 -5.08
C LEU A 127 6.33 -7.81 -6.00
N GLN A 128 6.59 -6.60 -5.50
CA GLN A 128 7.29 -5.55 -6.24
C GLN A 128 8.70 -6.00 -6.64
N GLY A 129 9.49 -6.51 -5.69
CA GLY A 129 10.84 -6.99 -5.96
C GLY A 129 10.86 -8.15 -6.94
N MET A 130 9.90 -9.07 -6.84
CA MET A 130 9.76 -10.18 -7.79
C MET A 130 9.37 -9.72 -9.20
N ILE A 131 8.54 -8.67 -9.35
CA ILE A 131 8.23 -8.08 -10.65
C ILE A 131 9.49 -7.43 -11.25
N TYR A 132 10.29 -6.72 -10.46
CA TYR A 132 11.58 -6.19 -10.90
C TYR A 132 12.55 -7.28 -11.32
N ALA A 133 12.67 -8.34 -10.52
CA ALA A 133 13.51 -9.49 -10.85
C ALA A 133 13.06 -10.19 -12.15
N TRP A 134 11.75 -10.30 -12.36
CA TRP A 134 11.19 -10.85 -13.59
C TRP A 134 11.53 -9.95 -14.80
N LEU A 135 11.36 -8.62 -14.68
CA LEU A 135 11.72 -7.66 -15.75
C LEU A 135 13.20 -7.74 -16.11
N LEU A 136 14.10 -7.78 -15.11
CA LEU A 136 15.53 -7.96 -15.34
C LEU A 136 15.82 -9.24 -16.11
N THR A 137 15.23 -10.37 -15.67
CA THR A 137 15.42 -11.67 -16.31
C THR A 137 14.93 -11.67 -17.77
N LYS A 138 13.79 -11.00 -18.05
CA LYS A 138 13.26 -10.85 -19.42
C LYS A 138 14.17 -9.98 -20.31
N ASN A 139 14.96 -9.11 -19.71
CA ASN A 139 15.94 -8.27 -20.40
C ASN A 139 17.38 -8.85 -20.35
N ASN A 140 17.53 -10.14 -19.98
CA ASN A 140 18.80 -10.87 -19.91
C ASN A 140 19.77 -10.36 -18.83
N PHE A 141 19.27 -9.74 -17.77
CA PHE A 141 20.07 -9.38 -16.60
C PHE A 141 19.90 -10.42 -15.47
N PRO A 142 20.95 -10.72 -14.69
CA PRO A 142 20.83 -11.59 -13.54
C PRO A 142 19.99 -10.94 -12.44
N ALA A 143 19.19 -11.73 -11.72
CA ALA A 143 18.45 -11.29 -10.55
C ALA A 143 18.55 -12.38 -9.46
N ASN A 144 19.30 -12.13 -8.39
CA ASN A 144 19.62 -13.11 -7.37
C ASN A 144 19.08 -12.72 -5.99
N LEU A 145 19.02 -11.42 -5.68
CA LEU A 145 18.64 -10.90 -4.38
C LEU A 145 17.81 -9.64 -4.55
N CYS A 146 16.71 -9.54 -3.80
CA CYS A 146 16.00 -8.29 -3.60
C CYS A 146 16.27 -7.77 -2.19
N ARG A 147 16.62 -6.49 -2.08
CA ARG A 147 16.93 -5.79 -0.83
C ARG A 147 16.08 -4.52 -0.76
N PHE A 148 15.24 -4.44 0.27
CA PHE A 148 14.45 -3.25 0.57
C PHE A 148 15.09 -2.53 1.76
N ILE A 149 15.42 -1.25 1.58
CA ILE A 149 16.05 -0.42 2.60
C ILE A 149 15.02 0.61 3.04
N ALA A 150 14.41 0.37 4.20
CA ALA A 150 13.33 1.20 4.73
C ALA A 150 13.84 2.23 5.73
N LEU A 151 13.62 3.52 5.43
CA LEU A 151 13.78 4.61 6.38
C LEU A 151 12.49 4.74 7.19
N LEU A 152 12.61 4.55 8.51
CA LEU A 152 11.47 4.54 9.43
C LEU A 152 11.14 5.97 9.88
N LYS A 153 10.16 6.59 9.20
CA LYS A 153 9.85 8.02 9.32
C LYS A 153 9.33 8.48 10.69
N ASP A 154 8.86 7.56 11.52
CA ASP A 154 8.31 7.78 12.85
C ASP A 154 9.11 7.04 13.95
N HIS A 155 10.39 6.71 13.68
CA HIS A 155 11.25 6.01 14.63
C HIS A 155 11.54 6.84 15.86
N SER A 156 11.34 6.26 17.05
CA SER A 156 11.58 6.84 18.36
C SER A 156 12.73 6.12 19.07
N LYS A 157 13.80 6.83 19.37
CA LYS A 157 14.91 6.29 20.17
C LYS A 157 14.47 5.86 21.57
N THR A 158 13.51 6.57 22.16
CA THR A 158 12.97 6.27 23.48
C THR A 158 12.20 4.95 23.47
N ASP A 159 11.40 4.70 22.43
CA ASP A 159 10.64 3.45 22.30
C ASP A 159 11.56 2.27 22.01
N ALA A 160 12.62 2.47 21.22
CA ALA A 160 13.64 1.46 20.97
C ALA A 160 14.36 1.01 22.24
N LEU A 161 14.55 1.91 23.22
CA LEU A 161 15.14 1.56 24.52
C LEU A 161 14.17 0.82 25.46
N ARG A 162 12.86 1.02 25.29
CA ARG A 162 11.82 0.46 26.18
C ARG A 162 11.21 -0.83 25.68
N ASN A 163 11.25 -1.09 24.38
CA ASN A 163 10.61 -2.24 23.75
C ASN A 163 11.60 -2.98 22.85
N SER A 164 11.98 -4.18 23.25
CA SER A 164 12.93 -5.03 22.51
C SER A 164 12.41 -5.50 21.14
N GLN A 165 11.10 -5.43 20.90
CA GLN A 165 10.49 -5.74 19.60
C GLN A 165 10.46 -4.53 18.66
N TYR A 166 10.74 -3.34 19.18
CA TYR A 166 10.80 -2.13 18.38
C TYR A 166 12.14 -2.09 17.61
N PRO A 167 12.16 -1.65 16.34
CA PRO A 167 13.40 -1.56 15.58
C PRO A 167 14.46 -0.73 16.32
N PRO A 168 15.69 -1.23 16.51
CA PRO A 168 16.72 -0.54 17.29
C PRO A 168 17.28 0.70 16.56
N ARG A 169 17.08 0.79 15.24
CA ARG A 169 17.60 1.85 14.37
C ARG A 169 16.53 2.41 13.45
N PRO A 170 16.67 3.66 12.96
CA PRO A 170 15.71 4.29 12.04
C PRO A 170 15.79 3.72 10.61
N VAL A 171 16.61 2.70 10.36
CA VAL A 171 16.74 2.00 9.09
C VAL A 171 16.48 0.52 9.32
N TYR A 172 15.70 -0.09 8.44
CA TYR A 172 15.43 -1.52 8.44
C TYR A 172 15.74 -2.09 7.06
N ILE A 173 16.49 -3.19 7.02
CA ILE A 173 16.84 -3.89 5.79
C ILE A 173 16.04 -5.19 5.74
N TYR A 174 15.28 -5.36 4.67
CA TYR A 174 14.54 -6.58 4.37
C TYR A 174 15.08 -7.18 3.07
N GLU A 175 15.50 -8.44 3.12
CA GLU A 175 16.11 -9.14 1.99
C GLU A 175 15.43 -10.48 1.74
N PHE A 176 15.36 -10.86 0.47
CA PHE A 176 14.98 -12.22 0.08
C PHE A 176 15.66 -12.65 -1.23
N PRO A 177 16.02 -13.94 -1.36
CA PRO A 177 16.62 -14.46 -2.57
C PRO A 177 15.58 -14.62 -3.68
N VAL A 178 16.00 -14.43 -4.93
CA VAL A 178 15.19 -14.65 -6.12
C VAL A 178 15.33 -16.10 -6.59
N ALA A 179 14.31 -16.92 -6.35
CA ALA A 179 14.31 -18.30 -6.80
C ALA A 179 13.61 -18.47 -8.16
N ARG A 180 14.08 -19.38 -9.00
CA ARG A 180 13.48 -19.66 -10.33
C ARG A 180 11.99 -19.98 -10.26
N LYS A 181 11.56 -20.74 -9.24
CA LYS A 181 10.16 -21.10 -9.04
C LYS A 181 9.28 -19.85 -8.79
N ASP A 182 9.83 -18.84 -8.11
CA ASP A 182 9.10 -17.63 -7.77
C ASP A 182 9.06 -16.67 -8.96
N LEU A 183 10.12 -16.61 -9.78
CA LEU A 183 10.10 -15.93 -11.08
C LEU A 183 9.01 -16.51 -12.02
N PHE A 184 8.89 -17.83 -12.06
CA PHE A 184 7.85 -18.50 -12.85
C PHE A 184 6.44 -18.11 -12.36
N LYS A 185 6.20 -18.16 -11.05
CA LYS A 185 4.92 -17.73 -10.46
C LYS A 185 4.63 -16.24 -10.73
N THR A 186 5.65 -15.40 -10.67
CA THR A 186 5.53 -13.97 -10.98
C THR A 186 5.14 -13.75 -12.45
N GLY A 187 5.70 -14.52 -13.37
CA GLY A 187 5.29 -14.49 -14.78
C GLY A 187 3.80 -14.83 -14.95
N ILE A 188 3.33 -15.91 -14.34
CA ILE A 188 1.89 -16.29 -14.35
C ILE A 188 1.03 -15.18 -13.73
N PHE A 189 1.46 -14.61 -12.62
CA PHE A 189 0.75 -13.49 -11.97
C PHE A 189 0.61 -12.30 -12.93
N ILE A 190 1.70 -11.90 -13.60
CA ILE A 190 1.70 -10.77 -14.54
C ILE A 190 0.76 -11.06 -15.73
N GLU A 191 0.88 -12.24 -16.33
CA GLU A 191 0.03 -12.68 -17.45
C GLU A 191 -1.45 -12.65 -17.05
N SER A 192 -1.80 -13.26 -15.92
CA SER A 192 -3.18 -13.26 -15.38
C SER A 192 -3.71 -11.85 -15.11
N LYS A 193 -2.86 -10.97 -14.57
CA LYS A 193 -3.23 -9.58 -14.25
C LYS A 193 -3.45 -8.76 -15.52
N VAL A 194 -2.65 -8.98 -16.56
CA VAL A 194 -2.81 -8.35 -17.88
C VAL A 194 -4.08 -8.82 -18.55
N GLU A 195 -4.36 -10.13 -18.56
CA GLU A 195 -5.59 -10.71 -19.12
C GLU A 195 -6.83 -10.12 -18.41
N GLU A 196 -6.82 -10.11 -17.08
CA GLU A 196 -7.91 -9.54 -16.29
C GLU A 196 -8.10 -8.04 -16.56
N TYR A 197 -7.01 -7.27 -16.63
CA TYR A 197 -7.04 -5.84 -16.95
C TYR A 197 -7.66 -5.60 -18.33
N LYS A 198 -7.23 -6.33 -19.37
CA LYS A 198 -7.78 -6.24 -20.73
C LYS A 198 -9.27 -6.54 -20.76
N ARG A 199 -9.69 -7.62 -20.09
CA ARG A 199 -11.09 -8.01 -19.97
C ARG A 199 -11.92 -6.93 -19.24
N CYS A 200 -11.47 -6.50 -18.09
CA CYS A 200 -12.18 -5.51 -17.27
C CYS A 200 -12.23 -4.12 -17.91
N SER A 201 -11.24 -3.78 -18.73
CA SER A 201 -11.22 -2.51 -19.47
C SER A 201 -12.34 -2.40 -20.51
N GLN A 202 -12.99 -3.52 -20.89
CA GLN A 202 -14.13 -3.55 -21.83
C GLN A 202 -15.49 -3.57 -21.12
N LEU A 203 -15.52 -3.77 -19.80
CA LEU A 203 -16.76 -3.85 -19.02
C LEU A 203 -17.26 -2.46 -18.60
N ALA A 204 -18.56 -2.35 -18.34
CA ALA A 204 -19.08 -1.19 -17.59
C ALA A 204 -18.54 -1.17 -16.15
N ASP A 205 -18.49 -0.01 -15.50
CA ASP A 205 -17.87 0.15 -14.17
C ASP A 205 -18.47 -0.76 -13.11
N ASP A 206 -19.80 -0.96 -13.16
CA ASP A 206 -20.52 -1.79 -12.20
C ASP A 206 -20.29 -3.28 -12.44
N ASP A 207 -19.98 -3.67 -13.68
CA ASP A 207 -19.72 -5.06 -14.07
C ASP A 207 -18.27 -5.49 -13.76
N ILE A 208 -17.37 -4.56 -13.44
CA ILE A 208 -16.00 -4.88 -13.05
C ILE A 208 -16.02 -5.50 -11.64
N PRO A 209 -15.50 -6.72 -11.46
CA PRO A 209 -15.43 -7.35 -10.14
C PRO A 209 -14.73 -6.45 -9.10
N PRO A 210 -15.19 -6.45 -7.83
CA PRO A 210 -14.52 -5.67 -6.79
C PRO A 210 -13.09 -6.19 -6.56
N CYS A 211 -12.20 -5.30 -6.12
CA CYS A 211 -10.87 -5.69 -5.66
C CYS A 211 -10.97 -6.78 -4.58
N SER A 212 -10.00 -7.68 -4.51
CA SER A 212 -9.96 -8.72 -3.49
C SER A 212 -9.83 -8.14 -2.05
N PRO A 213 -10.18 -8.89 -1.01
CA PRO A 213 -9.99 -8.44 0.39
C PRO A 213 -8.56 -7.99 0.69
N ALA A 214 -7.56 -8.68 0.16
CA ALA A 214 -6.15 -8.31 0.32
C ALA A 214 -5.82 -6.97 -0.36
N GLU A 215 -6.30 -6.75 -1.59
CA GLU A 215 -6.11 -5.50 -2.33
C GLU A 215 -6.86 -4.31 -1.70
N ARG A 216 -7.94 -4.55 -0.97
CA ARG A 216 -8.69 -3.53 -0.22
C ARG A 216 -8.13 -3.27 1.17
N TRP A 217 -7.14 -4.07 1.62
CA TRP A 217 -6.62 -4.06 2.98
C TRP A 217 -7.72 -4.28 4.02
N ASP A 218 -8.58 -5.27 3.74
CA ASP A 218 -9.72 -5.57 4.59
C ASP A 218 -9.25 -6.02 5.98
N ARG A 219 -9.77 -5.36 7.00
CA ARG A 219 -9.64 -5.77 8.39
C ARG A 219 -10.90 -6.51 8.80
N PRO A 220 -10.80 -7.73 9.31
CA PRO A 220 -11.97 -8.47 9.78
C PRO A 220 -12.63 -7.76 10.97
N PRO A 221 -13.92 -8.00 11.20
CA PRO A 221 -14.60 -7.51 12.40
C PRO A 221 -13.94 -8.08 13.66
N LYS A 222 -14.03 -7.32 14.76
CA LYS A 222 -13.47 -7.71 16.06
C LYS A 222 -14.47 -7.45 17.19
N TYR A 223 -14.35 -8.21 18.26
CA TYR A 223 -15.05 -7.99 19.51
C TYR A 223 -14.09 -7.35 20.50
N ALA A 224 -14.38 -6.11 20.90
CA ALA A 224 -13.53 -5.32 21.79
C ALA A 224 -14.07 -5.42 23.22
N VAL A 225 -13.26 -5.90 24.15
CA VAL A 225 -13.56 -5.77 25.57
C VAL A 225 -13.19 -4.35 25.98
N MET A 226 -14.21 -3.59 26.36
CA MET A 226 -14.10 -2.19 26.79
C MET A 226 -14.25 -2.10 28.29
N LYS A 227 -13.65 -1.07 28.89
CA LYS A 227 -13.92 -0.69 30.28
C LYS A 227 -14.65 0.64 30.30
N GLU A 228 -15.70 0.74 31.13
CA GLU A 228 -16.48 1.98 31.27
C GLU A 228 -15.56 3.18 31.58
N GLY A 229 -15.79 4.31 30.92
CA GLY A 229 -14.96 5.51 31.02
C GLY A 229 -13.61 5.45 30.26
N GLN A 230 -13.28 4.37 29.57
CA GLN A 230 -12.07 4.25 28.77
C GLN A 230 -12.38 4.22 27.27
N LYS A 231 -11.70 5.04 26.47
CA LYS A 231 -11.81 5.03 24.99
C LYS A 231 -11.07 3.86 24.35
N ARG A 232 -10.05 3.31 24.98
CA ARG A 232 -9.20 2.25 24.43
C ARG A 232 -9.68 0.88 24.89
N ALA A 233 -9.79 -0.07 23.95
CA ALA A 233 -10.10 -1.44 24.26
C ALA A 233 -9.04 -2.07 25.18
N VAL A 234 -9.47 -2.83 26.15
CA VAL A 234 -8.61 -3.65 27.02
C VAL A 234 -7.97 -4.77 26.19
N ARG A 235 -8.79 -5.41 25.31
CA ARG A 235 -8.34 -6.46 24.38
C ARG A 235 -9.32 -6.62 23.23
N LEU A 236 -8.81 -7.07 22.07
CA LEU A 236 -9.59 -7.41 20.87
C LEU A 236 -9.60 -8.92 20.68
N PHE A 237 -10.74 -9.44 20.23
CA PHE A 237 -10.95 -10.86 19.94
C PHE A 237 -11.58 -11.04 18.55
N ASP A 238 -11.32 -12.20 17.94
CA ASP A 238 -11.97 -12.61 16.69
C ASP A 238 -13.37 -13.21 16.94
N ARG A 239 -13.57 -13.79 18.10
CA ARG A 239 -14.81 -14.47 18.50
C ARG A 239 -15.46 -13.73 19.65
N LYS A 240 -16.80 -13.67 19.60
CA LYS A 240 -17.59 -13.00 20.64
C LYS A 240 -17.47 -13.73 21.99
N GLU A 241 -17.50 -15.06 21.95
CA GLU A 241 -17.45 -15.90 23.13
C GLU A 241 -16.16 -15.65 23.96
N ASP A 242 -15.03 -15.50 23.29
CA ASP A 242 -13.75 -15.23 23.96
C ASP A 242 -13.72 -13.83 24.60
N ALA A 243 -14.39 -12.87 23.96
CA ALA A 243 -14.53 -11.51 24.49
C ALA A 243 -15.46 -11.47 25.70
N ASP A 244 -16.62 -12.17 25.62
CA ASP A 244 -17.58 -12.28 26.74
C ASP A 244 -16.92 -12.92 27.96
N LEU A 245 -16.18 -14.02 27.79
CA LEU A 245 -15.45 -14.70 28.89
C LEU A 245 -14.46 -13.73 29.58
N LEU A 246 -13.75 -12.90 28.85
CA LEU A 246 -12.85 -11.93 29.45
C LEU A 246 -13.60 -10.79 30.15
N ALA A 247 -14.69 -10.30 29.58
CA ALA A 247 -15.50 -9.25 30.18
C ALA A 247 -16.10 -9.73 31.53
N ASP A 248 -16.66 -10.92 31.55
CA ASP A 248 -17.23 -11.55 32.76
C ASP A 248 -16.16 -11.77 33.84
N ALA A 249 -14.97 -12.26 33.45
CA ALA A 249 -13.85 -12.48 34.37
C ALA A 249 -13.30 -11.19 35.00
N LYS A 250 -13.45 -10.06 34.30
CA LYS A 250 -13.00 -8.74 34.80
C LYS A 250 -14.06 -7.99 35.60
N GLY A 251 -15.32 -8.39 35.50
CA GLY A 251 -16.45 -7.89 36.31
C GLY A 251 -17.05 -6.57 35.82
N GLY A 252 -18.05 -6.10 36.52
CA GLY A 252 -19.15 -5.20 36.19
C GLY A 252 -18.87 -3.84 35.54
N SER A 253 -17.63 -3.42 35.29
CA SER A 253 -17.32 -2.23 34.50
C SER A 253 -16.77 -2.55 33.10
N HIS A 254 -16.77 -3.86 32.73
CA HIS A 254 -16.30 -4.29 31.42
C HIS A 254 -17.50 -4.80 30.59
N TYR A 255 -17.45 -4.49 29.28
CA TYR A 255 -18.48 -4.88 28.31
C TYR A 255 -17.84 -5.18 26.96
N VAL A 256 -18.55 -5.97 26.15
CA VAL A 256 -18.11 -6.30 24.79
C VAL A 256 -18.76 -5.35 23.79
N CYS A 257 -17.94 -4.73 22.94
CA CYS A 257 -18.38 -3.89 21.83
C CYS A 257 -17.99 -4.58 20.51
N TYR A 258 -18.93 -4.75 19.60
CA TYR A 258 -18.66 -5.21 18.25
C TYR A 258 -18.07 -4.07 17.43
N ARG A 259 -16.93 -4.32 16.78
CA ARG A 259 -16.30 -3.43 15.82
C ARG A 259 -16.44 -4.04 14.44
N GLN A 260 -17.16 -3.37 13.57
CA GLN A 260 -17.33 -3.77 12.17
C GLN A 260 -15.98 -3.85 11.46
N GLY A 261 -15.87 -4.80 10.52
CA GLY A 261 -14.71 -4.87 9.62
C GLY A 261 -14.61 -3.62 8.73
N GLU A 262 -13.42 -3.36 8.24
CA GLU A 262 -13.12 -2.14 7.48
C GLU A 262 -12.30 -2.45 6.22
N SER A 263 -12.74 -1.93 5.07
CA SER A 263 -11.93 -1.88 3.85
C SER A 263 -11.07 -0.60 3.86
N VAL A 264 -9.92 -0.67 4.54
CA VAL A 264 -9.08 0.50 4.86
C VAL A 264 -8.66 1.27 3.61
N LYS A 265 -8.20 0.57 2.58
CA LYS A 265 -7.76 1.20 1.33
C LYS A 265 -8.91 1.93 0.64
N CYS A 266 -10.10 1.31 0.56
CA CYS A 266 -11.27 1.91 -0.07
C CYS A 266 -11.70 3.20 0.63
N ARG A 267 -11.67 3.23 1.96
CA ARG A 267 -12.08 4.42 2.73
C ARG A 267 -11.08 5.56 2.63
N SER A 268 -9.77 5.27 2.73
CA SER A 268 -8.77 6.29 3.03
C SER A 268 -7.77 6.54 1.89
N TYR A 269 -7.52 5.59 0.99
CA TYR A 269 -6.38 5.68 0.06
C TYR A 269 -6.75 5.51 -1.42
N CYS A 270 -7.94 5.00 -1.74
CA CYS A 270 -8.33 4.76 -3.12
C CYS A 270 -8.81 6.07 -3.78
N LEU A 271 -8.07 6.55 -4.77
CA LEU A 271 -8.37 7.79 -5.49
C LEU A 271 -9.68 7.70 -6.29
N CYS A 272 -9.95 6.54 -6.91
CA CYS A 272 -11.13 6.34 -7.75
C CYS A 272 -12.38 5.89 -6.98
N LYS A 273 -12.38 5.95 -5.64
CA LYS A 273 -13.50 5.46 -4.80
C LYS A 273 -14.86 6.07 -5.15
N ARG A 274 -14.91 7.33 -5.63
CA ARG A 274 -16.16 8.00 -6.04
C ARG A 274 -16.85 7.31 -7.21
N TYR A 275 -16.07 6.61 -8.06
CA TYR A 275 -16.54 5.90 -9.26
C TYR A 275 -16.70 4.39 -9.03
N CYS A 276 -16.48 3.90 -7.81
CA CYS A 276 -16.49 2.49 -7.48
C CYS A 276 -17.81 2.09 -6.83
N SER A 277 -18.61 1.24 -7.50
CA SER A 277 -19.86 0.69 -6.99
C SER A 277 -19.69 0.00 -5.63
N TYR A 278 -18.65 -0.82 -5.46
CA TYR A 278 -18.35 -1.44 -4.17
C TYR A 278 -18.20 -0.43 -3.04
N TYR A 279 -17.52 0.70 -3.27
CA TYR A 279 -17.37 1.74 -2.26
C TYR A 279 -18.69 2.44 -1.95
N GLN A 280 -19.51 2.69 -2.96
CA GLN A 280 -20.83 3.29 -2.80
C GLN A 280 -21.75 2.40 -1.96
N GLU A 281 -21.75 1.08 -2.22
CA GLU A 281 -22.46 0.09 -1.40
C GLU A 281 -21.92 0.04 0.03
N LEU A 282 -20.59 0.08 0.21
CA LEU A 282 -19.94 0.09 1.52
C LEU A 282 -20.38 1.31 2.36
N VAL A 283 -20.51 2.48 1.74
CA VAL A 283 -20.94 3.69 2.43
C VAL A 283 -22.45 3.65 2.71
N ALA A 284 -23.26 3.17 1.76
CA ALA A 284 -24.71 3.04 1.93
C ALA A 284 -25.10 2.04 3.02
N SER A 285 -24.30 0.99 3.22
CA SER A 285 -24.50 -0.04 4.25
C SER A 285 -23.94 0.33 5.63
N ALA A 286 -23.08 1.35 5.71
CA ALA A 286 -22.59 1.86 6.99
C ALA A 286 -23.74 2.59 7.69
N SER A 287 -24.25 2.05 8.80
CA SER A 287 -25.15 2.78 9.70
C SER A 287 -24.48 4.10 10.08
N PRO A 288 -25.23 5.22 10.20
CA PRO A 288 -24.64 6.46 10.69
C PRO A 288 -23.96 6.20 12.03
N GLU A 289 -22.68 6.60 12.14
CA GLU A 289 -22.00 6.58 13.44
C GLU A 289 -22.87 7.35 14.43
N PRO A 290 -23.08 6.81 15.64
CA PRO A 290 -23.78 7.58 16.67
C PRO A 290 -23.00 8.88 16.86
N ASP A 291 -23.68 9.99 16.65
CA ASP A 291 -23.20 11.36 16.82
C ASP A 291 -22.51 11.48 18.19
N GLU A 292 -21.20 11.63 18.25
CA GLU A 292 -20.42 11.81 19.49
C GLU A 292 -20.75 13.13 20.21
N GLY A 293 -21.81 13.84 19.77
CA GLY A 293 -22.22 15.17 20.18
C GLY A 293 -23.23 15.25 21.33
N GLN A 294 -23.76 14.12 21.88
CA GLN A 294 -24.78 14.19 22.95
C GLN A 294 -24.40 13.43 24.24
N ALA A 295 -23.23 13.69 24.78
CA ALA A 295 -22.90 13.31 26.16
C ALA A 295 -22.24 14.47 26.90
N ALA A 296 -22.98 15.61 26.99
CA ALA A 296 -22.69 16.70 27.94
C ALA A 296 -23.98 17.44 28.21
N ALA A 297 -24.76 16.98 29.15
CA ALA A 297 -25.69 17.76 29.95
C ALA A 297 -25.80 17.12 31.35
#